data_d57322bf60bb5b5433568b893a4b6933
#
_entry.id   d57322bf60bb5b5433568b893a4b6933
#
_cell.length_a   1.000
_cell.length_b   1.000
_cell.length_c   1.000
_cell.angle_alpha   90.00
_cell.angle_beta   90.00
_cell.angle_gamma   90.00
#
_symmetry.space_group_name_H-M   'P 1'
#
loop_
_entity.id
_entity.type
_entity.pdbx_description
1 polymer ?
#
loop_
_entity_poly.entity_id
_entity_poly.type
_entity_poly.pdbx_seq_one_letter_code
_entity_poly.pdbx_strand_id
1 'polypeptide(L)'
;VNKKVLLSLSILMTLACGLFATPTPTNSGVTGKVLVGPMCPVTIEGQECPDQSYQATLTVNNPDGREIVQFQTDEQGNFSVPLAPGEYILHPETPKDAPLPFADEQRFTVREGEYTRLTVQYDSGIR
;
A
#
# COMPACT_ATOMS: atom_id res chain seq x y z
N VAL A 1 -60.63 26.43 -37.72
CA VAL A 1 -59.92 25.66 -38.14
C VAL A 1 -58.56 25.83 -37.94
N ASN A 2 -58.04 25.42 -37.35
CA ASN A 2 -57.00 25.22 -37.31
C ASN A 2 -56.09 25.38 -36.69
N LYS A 3 -55.80 24.99 -36.17
CA LYS A 3 -55.06 24.48 -36.30
C LYS A 3 -53.98 24.54 -36.26
N LYS A 4 -53.42 24.52 -35.77
CA LYS A 4 -52.28 24.32 -35.74
C LYS A 4 -51.72 24.61 -34.53
N VAL A 5 -52.09 24.01 -33.70
CA VAL A 5 -51.32 23.60 -32.53
C VAL A 5 -50.17 22.89 -33.01
N LEU A 6 -49.25 23.61 -33.33
CA LEU A 6 -47.94 23.09 -33.39
C LEU A 6 -47.47 22.92 -31.99
N LEU A 7 -47.70 21.76 -31.55
CA LEU A 7 -47.00 21.27 -30.40
C LEU A 7 -45.54 21.29 -30.73
N SER A 8 -44.93 22.33 -30.30
CA SER A 8 -43.52 22.34 -30.18
C SER A 8 -43.18 21.45 -29.00
N LEU A 9 -43.03 20.21 -29.32
CA LEU A 9 -42.53 19.26 -28.38
C LEU A 9 -41.03 19.53 -28.23
N SER A 10 -40.72 20.46 -27.37
CA SER A 10 -39.35 20.65 -26.93
C SER A 10 -38.95 19.41 -26.14
N ILE A 11 -38.35 18.51 -26.86
CA ILE A 11 -37.64 17.42 -26.22
C ILE A 11 -36.43 18.05 -25.53
N LEU A 12 -36.63 18.33 -24.28
CA LEU A 12 -35.54 18.70 -23.40
C LEU A 12 -34.69 17.45 -23.20
N MET A 13 -33.72 17.31 -24.07
CA MET A 13 -32.76 16.26 -23.97
C MET A 13 -31.84 16.64 -22.83
N THR A 14 -32.17 16.17 -21.64
CA THR A 14 -31.28 16.27 -20.48
C THR A 14 -30.09 15.40 -20.77
N LEU A 15 -29.03 16.03 -21.21
CA LEU A 15 -27.73 15.39 -21.28
C LEU A 15 -27.31 15.14 -19.84
N ALA A 16 -27.61 13.96 -19.35
CA ALA A 16 -27.02 13.50 -18.12
C ALA A 16 -25.54 13.24 -18.39
N CYS A 17 -24.74 14.25 -18.21
CA CYS A 17 -23.32 14.05 -18.12
C CYS A 17 -23.06 13.20 -16.88
N GLY A 18 -23.02 11.90 -17.08
CA GLY A 18 -22.50 11.01 -16.05
C GLY A 18 -21.06 11.42 -15.78
N LEU A 19 -20.87 12.00 -14.62
CA LEU A 19 -19.53 12.25 -14.12
C LEU A 19 -18.90 10.89 -13.81
N PHE A 20 -18.26 10.32 -14.79
CA PHE A 20 -17.36 9.22 -14.54
C PHE A 20 -16.11 9.82 -13.90
N ALA A 21 -16.02 9.71 -12.59
CA ALA A 21 -14.77 9.98 -11.92
C ALA A 21 -13.77 8.91 -12.37
N THR A 22 -13.00 9.22 -13.38
CA THR A 22 -11.82 8.41 -13.69
C THR A 22 -10.90 8.49 -12.50
N PRO A 23 -10.52 7.34 -11.89
CA PRO A 23 -9.53 7.39 -10.83
C PRO A 23 -8.26 8.00 -11.40
N THR A 24 -7.90 9.15 -10.89
CA THR A 24 -6.64 9.80 -11.23
C THR A 24 -5.53 8.82 -10.85
N PRO A 25 -4.64 8.44 -11.79
CA PRO A 25 -3.53 7.59 -11.42
C PRO A 25 -2.75 8.30 -10.31
N THR A 26 -2.69 7.66 -9.15
CA THR A 26 -1.97 8.19 -8.02
C THR A 26 -0.48 8.09 -8.32
N ASN A 27 0.16 9.24 -8.52
CA ASN A 27 1.62 9.30 -8.68
C ASN A 27 2.31 9.27 -7.32
N SER A 28 1.63 8.79 -6.31
CA SER A 28 2.11 8.74 -4.94
C SER A 28 1.79 7.39 -4.32
N GLY A 29 2.55 7.03 -3.32
CA GLY A 29 2.38 5.77 -2.64
C GLY A 29 3.55 5.44 -1.73
N VAL A 30 3.72 4.16 -1.47
CA VAL A 30 4.81 3.64 -0.67
C VAL A 30 5.53 2.54 -1.43
N THR A 31 6.85 2.54 -1.34
CA THR A 31 7.69 1.50 -1.94
C THR A 31 8.74 1.11 -0.92
N GLY A 32 9.27 -0.09 -1.05
CA GLY A 32 10.31 -0.49 -0.13
C GLY A 32 10.72 -1.94 -0.26
N LYS A 33 11.43 -2.37 0.76
CA LYS A 33 11.97 -3.71 0.83
C LYS A 33 11.82 -4.30 2.23
N VAL A 34 11.57 -5.58 2.27
CA VAL A 34 11.44 -6.34 3.50
C VAL A 34 12.65 -7.26 3.65
N LEU A 35 13.27 -7.19 4.81
CA LEU A 35 14.41 -8.01 5.18
C LEU A 35 14.10 -8.78 6.45
N VAL A 36 14.79 -9.89 6.65
CA VAL A 36 14.72 -10.67 7.88
C VAL A 36 16.14 -10.95 8.37
N GLY A 37 16.36 -10.76 9.64
CA GLY A 37 17.64 -10.98 10.28
C GLY A 37 17.55 -10.86 11.79
N PRO A 38 18.65 -11.16 12.50
CA PRO A 38 19.91 -11.71 11.97
C PRO A 38 19.75 -13.15 11.47
N MET A 39 20.57 -13.52 10.51
CA MET A 39 20.55 -14.88 9.95
C MET A 39 21.56 -15.79 10.62
N CYS A 40 22.46 -15.22 11.39
CA CYS A 40 23.48 -15.96 12.13
C CYS A 40 23.49 -15.56 13.60
N PRO A 41 23.65 -16.51 14.52
CA PRO A 41 23.60 -16.22 15.96
C PRO A 41 24.81 -15.44 16.46
N VAL A 42 25.93 -15.52 15.75
CA VAL A 42 27.17 -14.81 16.11
C VAL A 42 27.85 -14.34 14.84
N THR A 43 28.24 -13.07 14.85
CA THR A 43 29.11 -12.56 13.79
C THR A 43 30.56 -12.93 14.13
N ILE A 44 31.15 -13.78 13.32
CA ILE A 44 32.56 -14.11 13.41
C ILE A 44 33.31 -13.13 12.53
N GLU A 45 34.38 -12.56 13.07
CA GLU A 45 35.23 -11.64 12.34
C GLU A 45 35.70 -12.26 11.03
N GLY A 46 35.41 -11.58 9.91
CA GLY A 46 35.71 -12.09 8.56
C GLY A 46 34.58 -12.87 7.90
N GLN A 47 33.46 -13.12 8.58
CA GLN A 47 32.26 -13.71 7.96
C GLN A 47 31.13 -12.71 7.92
N GLU A 48 30.68 -12.41 6.72
CA GLU A 48 29.50 -11.59 6.53
C GLU A 48 28.25 -12.47 6.61
N CYS A 49 27.31 -12.04 7.43
CA CYS A 49 26.00 -12.69 7.51
C CYS A 49 24.92 -11.64 7.29
N PRO A 50 24.70 -11.23 6.04
CA PRO A 50 23.74 -10.19 5.73
C PRO A 50 22.31 -10.67 5.98
N ASP A 51 21.44 -9.73 6.31
CA ASP A 51 20.02 -10.00 6.36
C ASP A 51 19.52 -10.43 5.00
N GLN A 52 18.52 -11.29 5.00
CA GLN A 52 17.97 -11.83 3.76
C GLN A 52 16.66 -11.16 3.38
N SER A 53 16.38 -11.13 2.09
CA SER A 53 15.09 -10.71 1.59
C SER A 53 14.00 -11.65 2.11
N TYR A 54 12.86 -11.09 2.46
CA TYR A 54 11.77 -11.85 3.07
C TYR A 54 10.45 -11.50 2.40
N GLN A 55 9.74 -12.52 1.95
CA GLN A 55 8.40 -12.34 1.41
C GLN A 55 7.41 -12.26 2.57
N ALA A 56 6.75 -11.13 2.71
CA ALA A 56 5.88 -10.85 3.84
C ALA A 56 4.52 -10.33 3.39
N THR A 57 3.54 -10.50 4.25
CA THR A 57 2.25 -9.86 4.12
C THR A 57 2.28 -8.58 4.95
N LEU A 58 1.94 -7.47 4.33
CA LEU A 58 1.93 -6.16 4.96
C LEU A 58 0.53 -5.56 4.85
N THR A 59 0.13 -4.85 5.88
CA THR A 59 -1.15 -4.15 5.91
C THR A 59 -0.91 -2.66 6.08
N VAL A 60 -1.55 -1.86 5.26
CA VAL A 60 -1.52 -0.40 5.41
C VAL A 60 -2.83 0.02 6.04
N ASN A 61 -2.72 0.70 7.17
CA ASN A 61 -3.86 1.24 7.89
C ASN A 61 -3.81 2.77 7.89
N ASN A 62 -4.97 3.40 8.05
CA ASN A 62 -4.99 4.82 8.37
C ASN A 62 -4.71 5.02 9.86
N PRO A 63 -4.47 6.27 10.33
CA PRO A 63 -4.17 6.52 11.74
C PRO A 63 -5.30 6.09 12.70
N ASP A 64 -6.52 5.95 12.19
CA ASP A 64 -7.66 5.51 13.00
C ASP A 64 -7.72 3.99 13.17
N GLY A 65 -6.80 3.26 12.54
CA GLY A 65 -6.74 1.81 12.61
C GLY A 65 -7.56 1.09 11.55
N ARG A 66 -8.15 1.81 10.60
CA ARG A 66 -8.89 1.20 9.50
C ARG A 66 -7.91 0.67 8.45
N GLU A 67 -8.12 -0.58 8.05
CA GLU A 67 -7.34 -1.18 6.98
C GLU A 67 -7.66 -0.52 5.64
N ILE A 68 -6.62 -0.06 4.97
CA ILE A 68 -6.71 0.52 3.63
C ILE A 68 -6.44 -0.55 2.58
N VAL A 69 -5.34 -1.28 2.72
CA VAL A 69 -4.94 -2.33 1.79
C VAL A 69 -4.03 -3.33 2.50
N GLN A 70 -4.19 -4.59 2.13
CA GLN A 70 -3.28 -5.66 2.53
C GLN A 70 -2.68 -6.26 1.27
N PHE A 71 -1.37 -6.49 1.30
CA PHE A 71 -0.66 -7.01 0.13
C PHE A 71 0.50 -7.88 0.57
N GLN A 72 0.96 -8.69 -0.37
CA GLN A 72 2.14 -9.53 -0.18
C GLN A 72 3.30 -8.97 -1.01
N THR A 73 4.49 -8.95 -0.44
CA THR A 73 5.69 -8.55 -1.17
C THR A 73 6.09 -9.65 -2.15
N ASP A 74 6.97 -9.34 -3.08
CA ASP A 74 7.51 -10.37 -3.97
C ASP A 74 8.55 -11.24 -3.23
N GLU A 75 9.11 -12.22 -3.94
CA GLU A 75 10.07 -13.15 -3.36
C GLU A 75 11.36 -12.47 -2.90
N GLN A 76 11.68 -11.33 -3.46
CA GLN A 76 12.83 -10.52 -3.08
C GLN A 76 12.49 -9.51 -1.97
N GLY A 77 11.27 -9.54 -1.45
CA GLY A 77 10.82 -8.65 -0.41
C GLY A 77 10.46 -7.26 -0.89
N ASN A 78 10.44 -7.02 -2.19
CA ASN A 78 10.12 -5.70 -2.73
C ASN A 78 8.62 -5.47 -2.78
N PHE A 79 8.22 -4.24 -2.57
CA PHE A 79 6.82 -3.84 -2.70
C PHE A 79 6.70 -2.41 -3.21
N SER A 80 5.59 -2.14 -3.86
CA SER A 80 5.23 -0.81 -4.32
C SER A 80 3.71 -0.73 -4.37
N VAL A 81 3.14 0.19 -3.62
CA VAL A 81 1.69 0.32 -3.48
C VAL A 81 1.29 1.76 -3.69
N PRO A 82 0.40 2.04 -4.67
CA PRO A 82 -0.12 3.39 -4.84
C PRO A 82 -1.07 3.74 -3.70
N LEU A 83 -0.89 4.92 -3.13
CA LEU A 83 -1.70 5.45 -2.04
C LEU A 83 -1.92 6.95 -2.27
N ALA A 84 -3.08 7.43 -1.87
CA ALA A 84 -3.35 8.86 -1.88
C ALA A 84 -2.47 9.56 -0.85
N PRO A 85 -2.14 10.84 -1.04
CA PRO A 85 -1.39 11.59 -0.04
C PRO A 85 -2.07 11.56 1.32
N GLY A 86 -1.30 11.38 2.37
CA GLY A 86 -1.81 11.32 3.74
C GLY A 86 -0.87 10.57 4.68
N GLU A 87 -1.34 10.39 5.89
CA GLU A 87 -0.61 9.64 6.91
C GLU A 87 -1.16 8.23 7.01
N TYR A 88 -0.24 7.28 7.18
CA TYR A 88 -0.56 5.86 7.23
C TYR A 88 0.30 5.14 8.26
N ILE A 89 -0.12 3.93 8.58
CA ILE A 89 0.63 3.01 9.44
C ILE A 89 0.84 1.73 8.64
N LEU A 90 2.10 1.32 8.51
CA LEU A 90 2.45 0.04 7.94
C LEU A 90 2.51 -0.99 9.06
N HIS A 91 1.66 -2.01 8.95
CA HIS A 91 1.61 -3.09 9.92
C HIS A 91 2.12 -4.38 9.26
N PRO A 92 3.35 -4.81 9.59
CA PRO A 92 3.86 -6.08 9.11
C PRO A 92 3.15 -7.24 9.82
N GLU A 93 2.61 -8.19 9.04
CA GLU A 93 1.92 -9.34 9.61
C GLU A 93 2.91 -10.38 10.11
N THR A 94 2.57 -11.02 11.21
CA THR A 94 3.31 -12.16 11.74
C THR A 94 2.72 -13.46 11.22
N PRO A 95 3.52 -14.53 11.07
CA PRO A 95 2.96 -15.84 10.75
C PRO A 95 1.95 -16.29 11.79
N LYS A 96 0.89 -16.94 11.34
CA LYS A 96 -0.22 -17.35 12.22
C LYS A 96 0.17 -18.35 13.30
N ASP A 97 1.15 -19.17 13.02
CA ASP A 97 1.50 -20.31 13.86
C ASP A 97 2.77 -20.09 14.68
N ALA A 98 3.39 -18.93 14.57
CA ALA A 98 4.64 -18.65 15.25
C ALA A 98 4.76 -17.16 15.58
N PRO A 99 5.39 -16.81 16.73
CA PRO A 99 5.60 -15.40 17.06
C PRO A 99 6.72 -14.74 16.25
N LEU A 100 7.47 -15.51 15.50
CA LEU A 100 8.61 -15.03 14.72
C LEU A 100 8.50 -15.50 13.27
N PRO A 101 9.04 -14.75 12.32
CA PRO A 101 9.68 -13.46 12.52
C PRO A 101 8.68 -12.36 12.83
N PHE A 102 9.12 -11.32 13.53
CA PHE A 102 8.30 -10.19 13.95
C PHE A 102 8.91 -8.87 13.49
N ALA A 103 8.05 -7.92 13.12
CA ALA A 103 8.48 -6.57 12.79
C ALA A 103 7.52 -5.55 13.40
N ASP A 104 8.08 -4.41 13.79
CA ASP A 104 7.31 -3.33 14.38
C ASP A 104 6.52 -2.56 13.33
N GLU A 105 5.43 -1.95 13.76
CA GLU A 105 4.68 -1.01 12.94
C GLU A 105 5.51 0.24 12.65
N GLN A 106 5.28 0.83 11.48
CA GLN A 106 5.93 2.07 11.09
C GLN A 106 4.88 3.09 10.64
N ARG A 107 5.01 4.30 11.13
CA ARG A 107 4.23 5.41 10.60
C ARG A 107 4.96 6.02 9.43
N PHE A 108 4.21 6.39 8.41
CA PHE A 108 4.79 7.06 7.25
C PHE A 108 3.81 8.05 6.66
N THR A 109 4.35 9.02 5.93
CA THR A 109 3.56 10.03 5.23
C THR A 109 3.76 9.87 3.74
N VAL A 110 2.68 9.86 3.00
CA VAL A 110 2.70 9.88 1.53
C VAL A 110 2.45 11.30 1.08
N ARG A 111 3.35 11.80 0.22
CA ARG A 111 3.25 13.13 -0.35
C ARG A 111 2.80 13.04 -1.80
N GLU A 112 2.12 14.08 -2.27
CA GLU A 112 1.68 14.16 -3.64
C GLU A 112 2.87 14.09 -4.59
N GLY A 113 2.76 13.25 -5.61
CA GLY A 113 3.78 13.09 -6.64
C GLY A 113 5.02 12.30 -6.22
N GLU A 114 5.00 11.68 -5.04
CA GLU A 114 6.15 10.96 -4.52
C GLU A 114 5.78 9.59 -3.99
N TYR A 115 6.74 8.65 -4.07
CA TYR A 115 6.67 7.38 -3.38
C TYR A 115 7.57 7.42 -2.16
N THR A 116 6.99 7.22 -0.99
CA THR A 116 7.73 7.13 0.26
C THR A 116 8.46 5.79 0.31
N ARG A 117 9.76 5.82 0.56
CA ARG A 117 10.57 4.61 0.63
C ARG A 117 10.70 4.13 2.07
N LEU A 118 10.40 2.86 2.31
CA LEU A 118 10.50 2.25 3.62
C LEU A 118 11.33 0.97 3.54
N THR A 119 11.99 0.66 4.65
CA THR A 119 12.60 -0.65 4.86
C THR A 119 11.91 -1.31 6.04
N VAL A 120 11.44 -2.52 5.86
CA VAL A 120 10.80 -3.31 6.91
C VAL A 120 11.78 -4.37 7.37
N GLN A 121 12.12 -4.35 8.64
CA GLN A 121 13.07 -5.27 9.22
C GLN A 121 12.35 -6.25 10.14
N TYR A 122 12.32 -7.51 9.74
CA TYR A 122 11.81 -8.59 10.59
C TYR A 122 12.92 -9.15 11.46
N ASP A 123 12.61 -9.37 12.72
CA ASP A 123 13.49 -10.05 13.66
C ASP A 123 13.26 -11.56 13.51
N SER A 124 14.29 -12.27 13.12
CA SER A 124 14.23 -13.73 12.95
C SER A 124 14.15 -14.48 14.28
N GLY A 125 14.54 -13.83 15.37
CA GLY A 125 14.66 -14.47 16.68
C GLY A 125 15.96 -15.24 16.90
N ILE A 126 16.83 -15.26 15.90
CA ILE A 126 18.15 -15.89 16.06
C ILE A 126 19.03 -15.01 16.95
N ARG A 127 19.61 -15.60 18.00
CA ARG A 127 20.46 -14.92 18.97
C ARG A 127 21.81 -15.61 19.07
#